data_fa4da39647372d08c575b29ffa9d50bc
#
_entry.id   fa4da39647372d08c575b29ffa9d50bc
#
_cell.length_a   1.000
_cell.length_b   1.000
_cell.length_c   1.000
_cell.angle_alpha   90.00
_cell.angle_beta   90.00
_cell.angle_gamma   90.00
#
_symmetry.space_group_name_H-M   'P 1'
#
loop_
_entity.id
_entity.type
_entity.pdbx_description
1 polymer ?
#
loop_
_entity_poly.entity_id
_entity_poly.type
_entity_poly.pdbx_seq_one_letter_code
_entity_poly.pdbx_strand_id
1 'polypeptide(L)'
;MRRRHENDELRATAPGTVMGRRQLLGAAGMLAAGGVIAACSDDDATSGSSAGDADDDAEMAQGDLPDIEWDMATSWPLSLDTIFGGAEIFAETLASLTNDKFKVSPKAGGELAPPLEVLNVVEDGAVKIGHTASYYYTGKSPVTAFGTALPFGLNSRQQNSWLYEGGGLELLQEFYAEKFRVIQFPAGNTGVQMGGWFSKEINSVADLRGLRMRIPGLGGQVMEKLGVNVQVIAGGEIFQALQTGTIDAAEWVGPYDDQKLGFQDAARFYYYPGWWEPGPTLEVQIGLGEWEQLPSPYQRAVEAAAKAANLGMMARYDAVNPAALAELVDSGKVELRPFPDDVMQAASTASEELLDEIAADDSDFGAILEPWRDFRDRIQEWHGLAEAAVINFAAS
;
A
#
# COMPACT_ATOMS: atom_id res chain seq x y z
N MET A 1 -30.44 -7.01 -53.45
CA MET A 1 -29.76 -6.05 -54.34
C MET A 1 -28.60 -5.46 -53.56
N ARG A 2 -27.39 -5.96 -53.80
CA ARG A 2 -26.19 -5.34 -54.32
C ARG A 2 -25.90 -3.94 -53.68
N ARG A 3 -24.82 -3.80 -52.89
CA ARG A 3 -23.43 -3.55 -53.36
C ARG A 3 -22.42 -3.86 -52.25
N ARG A 4 -21.45 -4.71 -52.62
CA ARG A 4 -20.07 -4.78 -52.09
C ARG A 4 -19.27 -3.64 -52.76
N HIS A 5 -18.26 -3.06 -52.05
CA HIS A 5 -16.98 -2.59 -52.54
C HIS A 5 -16.12 -2.44 -51.27
N GLU A 6 -15.10 -3.26 -51.11
CA GLU A 6 -13.71 -3.16 -51.60
C GLU A 6 -12.94 -2.03 -50.90
N ASN A 7 -12.04 -2.44 -50.03
CA ASN A 7 -10.68 -1.90 -49.99
C ASN A 7 -9.73 -2.95 -49.40
N ASP A 8 -9.13 -3.69 -50.35
CA ASP A 8 -7.88 -4.41 -50.20
C ASP A 8 -6.72 -3.39 -50.37
N GLU A 9 -5.54 -3.82 -49.92
CA GLU A 9 -4.21 -3.25 -50.10
C GLU A 9 -3.65 -2.35 -48.98
N LEU A 10 -2.84 -2.98 -48.14
CA LEU A 10 -1.41 -2.67 -48.01
C LEU A 10 -0.73 -3.73 -47.12
N ARG A 11 -0.37 -4.85 -47.74
CA ARG A 11 0.69 -5.74 -47.23
C ARG A 11 2.03 -5.19 -47.71
N ALA A 12 2.86 -4.75 -46.77
CA ALA A 12 4.28 -4.60 -46.97
C ALA A 12 5.02 -5.69 -46.20
N THR A 13 5.63 -6.56 -46.97
CA THR A 13 6.53 -7.63 -46.57
C THR A 13 7.89 -7.06 -46.15
N ALA A 14 8.40 -7.47 -44.99
CA ALA A 14 9.83 -7.46 -44.68
C ALA A 14 10.29 -8.84 -44.20
N PRO A 15 11.47 -9.30 -44.59
CA PRO A 15 11.88 -10.70 -44.51
C PRO A 15 12.39 -11.09 -43.13
N GLY A 16 11.94 -12.21 -42.64
CA GLY A 16 12.42 -12.84 -41.43
C GLY A 16 13.83 -13.41 -41.56
N THR A 17 14.61 -13.20 -40.52
CA THR A 17 15.81 -14.02 -40.26
C THR A 17 15.58 -14.78 -38.97
N VAL A 18 15.25 -16.05 -39.14
CA VAL A 18 15.20 -17.05 -38.05
C VAL A 18 16.62 -17.38 -37.67
N MET A 19 17.08 -16.96 -36.52
CA MET A 19 18.34 -17.41 -35.94
C MET A 19 18.09 -18.58 -35.01
N GLY A 20 18.57 -19.75 -35.42
CA GLY A 20 18.40 -21.03 -34.76
C GLY A 20 19.11 -21.13 -33.40
N ARG A 21 18.40 -21.76 -32.47
CA ARG A 21 18.97 -22.30 -31.21
C ARG A 21 20.01 -23.38 -31.54
N ARG A 22 21.28 -23.03 -31.53
CA ARG A 22 22.42 -23.95 -31.31
C ARG A 22 23.72 -23.17 -31.58
N GLN A 23 24.37 -22.72 -30.49
CA GLN A 23 25.82 -22.54 -30.37
C GLN A 23 26.12 -21.55 -29.25
N LEU A 24 26.23 -22.05 -28.05
CA LEU A 24 27.00 -21.46 -26.94
C LEU A 24 27.28 -22.55 -25.89
N LEU A 25 28.11 -23.51 -26.30
CA LEU A 25 28.83 -24.39 -25.41
C LEU A 25 30.25 -24.45 -25.93
N GLY A 26 31.21 -23.99 -25.14
CA GLY A 26 32.60 -24.27 -25.36
C GLY A 26 33.51 -23.06 -25.30
N ALA A 27 34.01 -22.76 -24.10
CA ALA A 27 35.40 -22.35 -23.85
C ALA A 27 35.62 -22.29 -22.33
N ALA A 28 35.87 -23.46 -21.75
CA ALA A 28 36.64 -23.60 -20.52
C ALA A 28 38.10 -23.75 -20.96
N GLY A 29 38.99 -22.89 -20.47
CA GLY A 29 40.41 -22.92 -20.71
C GLY A 29 41.14 -22.34 -19.52
N MET A 30 41.71 -23.27 -18.77
CA MET A 30 42.63 -23.04 -17.65
C MET A 30 43.80 -22.13 -18.06
N LEU A 31 44.30 -21.37 -17.11
CA LEU A 31 45.73 -21.26 -16.88
C LEU A 31 46.00 -20.90 -15.42
N ALA A 32 46.70 -21.82 -14.79
CA ALA A 32 47.19 -21.75 -13.42
C ALA A 32 48.59 -21.16 -13.39
N ALA A 33 48.96 -20.76 -12.20
CA ALA A 33 50.27 -20.78 -11.58
C ALA A 33 51.22 -19.59 -11.71
N GLY A 34 51.64 -19.19 -10.53
CA GLY A 34 53.03 -18.89 -10.21
C GLY A 34 53.32 -17.51 -9.73
N GLY A 35 53.55 -17.37 -8.44
CA GLY A 35 54.81 -17.28 -7.73
C GLY A 35 55.07 -15.84 -7.27
N VAL A 36 54.96 -15.54 -6.04
CA VAL A 36 55.92 -15.55 -4.91
C VAL A 36 57.05 -14.49 -4.97
N ILE A 37 57.20 -13.82 -3.82
CA ILE A 37 58.39 -13.18 -3.18
C ILE A 37 58.51 -11.65 -3.45
N ALA A 38 58.20 -10.85 -2.45
CA ALA A 38 58.98 -10.30 -1.34
C ALA A 38 60.12 -9.32 -1.73
N ALA A 39 60.10 -8.17 -1.20
CA ALA A 39 61.04 -7.64 -0.24
C ALA A 39 61.01 -6.12 -0.15
N CYS A 40 61.09 -5.71 1.06
CA CYS A 40 61.32 -4.41 1.67
C CYS A 40 62.25 -3.45 0.94
N SER A 41 61.98 -2.17 1.06
CA SER A 41 62.89 -1.25 1.75
C SER A 41 62.29 0.18 1.84
N ASP A 42 62.62 0.76 2.92
CA ASP A 42 62.35 2.10 3.42
C ASP A 42 62.68 3.23 2.44
N ASP A 43 61.94 4.34 2.50
CA ASP A 43 62.39 5.62 3.02
C ASP A 43 61.38 6.76 2.77
N ASP A 44 61.09 7.44 3.87
CA ASP A 44 60.79 8.83 4.12
C ASP A 44 60.27 9.77 3.01
N ALA A 45 59.14 10.41 3.25
CA ALA A 45 59.02 11.83 3.59
C ALA A 45 57.57 12.34 3.47
N THR A 46 57.07 12.72 4.65
CA THR A 46 56.25 13.88 4.99
C THR A 46 55.30 14.56 3.98
N SER A 47 54.06 14.62 4.41
CA SER A 47 53.20 15.78 4.56
C SER A 47 51.89 15.76 3.81
N GLY A 48 50.83 16.00 4.53
CA GLY A 48 49.57 16.45 4.01
C GLY A 48 48.34 15.74 4.61
N SER A 49 48.07 16.00 5.86
CA SER A 49 46.78 15.70 6.49
C SER A 49 45.65 16.42 5.76
N SER A 50 44.72 15.69 5.26
CA SER A 50 43.32 16.10 5.28
C SER A 50 42.58 15.02 6.04
N ALA A 51 42.24 15.32 7.27
CA ALA A 51 41.26 14.58 8.03
C ALA A 51 39.95 14.66 7.26
N GLY A 52 39.58 13.59 6.62
CA GLY A 52 38.21 13.30 6.28
C GLY A 52 37.60 12.72 7.55
N ASP A 53 36.50 13.29 7.96
CA ASP A 53 35.64 12.77 9.02
C ASP A 53 35.39 11.31 8.71
N ALA A 54 36.06 10.41 9.40
CA ALA A 54 35.70 9.03 9.48
C ALA A 54 34.46 9.01 10.37
N ASP A 55 33.32 8.67 9.78
CA ASP A 55 32.11 8.30 10.51
C ASP A 55 32.50 7.26 11.55
N ASP A 56 32.44 7.67 12.80
CA ASP A 56 32.54 6.83 13.99
C ASP A 56 31.22 6.03 14.13
N ASP A 57 30.79 5.33 13.10
CA ASP A 57 29.89 4.18 13.20
C ASP A 57 30.69 3.00 13.77
N ALA A 58 31.04 3.10 15.04
CA ALA A 58 31.46 1.94 15.80
C ALA A 58 30.28 0.96 15.78
N GLU A 59 30.36 -0.04 14.87
CA GLU A 59 29.41 -1.13 14.72
C GLU A 59 29.32 -1.83 16.09
N MET A 60 28.30 -1.43 16.90
CA MET A 60 28.06 -2.07 18.18
C MET A 60 27.89 -3.57 17.94
N ALA A 61 28.70 -4.38 18.61
CA ALA A 61 28.55 -5.81 18.56
C ALA A 61 27.11 -6.17 18.96
N GLN A 62 26.46 -7.09 18.24
CA GLN A 62 25.07 -7.48 18.44
C GLN A 62 24.75 -7.88 19.91
N GLY A 63 25.78 -8.21 20.71
CA GLY A 63 25.68 -8.49 22.13
C GLY A 63 25.41 -7.30 23.04
N ASP A 64 25.75 -6.09 22.61
CA ASP A 64 25.69 -4.87 23.41
C ASP A 64 24.40 -4.03 23.18
N LEU A 65 23.51 -4.49 22.29
CA LEU A 65 22.24 -3.81 22.00
C LEU A 65 21.26 -3.99 23.16
N PRO A 66 20.48 -2.93 23.51
CA PRO A 66 19.52 -2.98 24.61
C PRO A 66 18.32 -3.87 24.34
N ASP A 67 17.74 -4.43 25.39
CA ASP A 67 16.43 -5.07 25.31
C ASP A 67 15.34 -3.99 25.25
N ILE A 68 14.44 -4.09 24.27
CA ILE A 68 13.33 -3.15 24.05
C ILE A 68 12.03 -3.94 23.94
N GLU A 69 11.00 -3.50 24.65
CA GLU A 69 9.64 -4.02 24.54
C GLU A 69 8.66 -2.86 24.37
N TRP A 70 7.88 -2.88 23.29
CA TRP A 70 6.86 -1.88 23.00
C TRP A 70 5.51 -2.55 22.76
N ASP A 71 4.43 -1.95 23.26
CA ASP A 71 3.08 -2.25 22.81
C ASP A 71 2.74 -1.39 21.60
N MET A 72 2.14 -2.01 20.56
CA MET A 72 1.75 -1.37 19.32
C MET A 72 0.24 -1.16 19.29
N ALA A 73 -0.23 0.08 19.16
CA ALA A 73 -1.63 0.34 18.88
C ALA A 73 -1.96 -0.01 17.42
N THR A 74 -3.10 -0.69 17.18
CA THR A 74 -3.56 -0.96 15.82
C THR A 74 -4.97 -0.45 15.55
N SER A 75 -5.30 -0.24 14.29
CA SER A 75 -6.64 0.13 13.85
C SER A 75 -7.56 -1.10 13.60
N TRP A 76 -7.08 -2.30 13.85
CA TRP A 76 -7.66 -3.54 13.30
C TRP A 76 -8.34 -4.42 14.36
N PRO A 77 -9.50 -5.03 14.01
CA PRO A 77 -10.05 -6.13 14.79
C PRO A 77 -9.10 -7.33 14.82
N LEU A 78 -8.95 -7.94 16.00
CA LEU A 78 -8.11 -9.14 16.20
C LEU A 78 -8.54 -10.33 15.32
N SER A 79 -9.83 -10.40 14.95
CA SER A 79 -10.39 -11.49 14.12
C SER A 79 -9.88 -11.49 12.67
N LEU A 80 -9.30 -10.40 12.20
CA LEU A 80 -8.81 -10.24 10.83
C LEU A 80 -7.33 -10.58 10.73
N ASP A 81 -7.02 -11.87 10.61
CA ASP A 81 -5.66 -12.43 10.53
C ASP A 81 -4.89 -12.07 9.22
N THR A 82 -5.49 -11.26 8.36
CA THR A 82 -4.91 -10.60 7.22
C THR A 82 -4.35 -9.24 7.62
N ILE A 83 -5.23 -8.28 7.92
CA ILE A 83 -4.83 -6.91 8.20
C ILE A 83 -4.16 -6.76 9.58
N PHE A 84 -4.69 -7.41 10.63
CA PHE A 84 -4.02 -7.51 11.93
C PHE A 84 -2.77 -8.38 11.84
N GLY A 85 -2.83 -9.46 11.05
CA GLY A 85 -1.69 -10.34 10.77
C GLY A 85 -0.49 -9.63 10.16
N GLY A 86 -0.68 -8.50 9.47
CA GLY A 86 0.43 -7.66 9.01
C GLY A 86 1.23 -7.05 10.16
N ALA A 87 0.55 -6.58 11.21
CA ALA A 87 1.22 -6.11 12.41
C ALA A 87 1.95 -7.24 13.16
N GLU A 88 1.39 -8.47 13.13
CA GLU A 88 2.05 -9.65 13.70
C GLU A 88 3.30 -10.03 12.89
N ILE A 89 3.23 -10.05 11.55
CA ILE A 89 4.40 -10.30 10.68
C ILE A 89 5.51 -9.28 10.96
N PHE A 90 5.17 -8.01 11.11
CA PHE A 90 6.14 -6.98 11.48
C PHE A 90 6.82 -7.32 12.81
N ALA A 91 6.03 -7.59 13.85
CA ALA A 91 6.52 -7.86 15.19
C ALA A 91 7.41 -9.12 15.26
N GLU A 92 6.98 -10.22 14.64
CA GLU A 92 7.72 -11.47 14.58
C GLU A 92 9.03 -11.32 13.79
N THR A 93 8.99 -10.60 12.66
CA THR A 93 10.19 -10.34 11.85
C THR A 93 11.19 -9.50 12.61
N LEU A 94 10.74 -8.42 13.27
CA LEU A 94 11.60 -7.55 14.06
C LEU A 94 12.27 -8.32 15.21
N ALA A 95 11.52 -9.11 15.96
CA ALA A 95 12.05 -9.94 17.05
C ALA A 95 13.10 -10.92 16.50
N SER A 96 12.81 -11.59 15.38
CA SER A 96 13.74 -12.52 14.74
C SER A 96 15.05 -11.85 14.29
N LEU A 97 14.97 -10.68 13.66
CA LEU A 97 16.14 -9.93 13.18
C LEU A 97 17.02 -9.39 14.31
N THR A 98 16.44 -9.21 15.49
CA THR A 98 17.11 -8.64 16.67
C THR A 98 17.44 -9.67 17.75
N ASN A 99 17.32 -10.98 17.44
CA ASN A 99 17.51 -12.07 18.40
C ASN A 99 16.68 -11.89 19.68
N ASP A 100 15.40 -11.56 19.51
CA ASP A 100 14.42 -11.29 20.58
C ASP A 100 14.77 -10.11 21.52
N LYS A 101 15.72 -9.26 21.14
CA LYS A 101 16.07 -8.08 21.93
C LYS A 101 15.16 -6.89 21.69
N PHE A 102 14.54 -6.77 20.51
CA PHE A 102 13.52 -5.76 20.26
C PHE A 102 12.18 -6.44 19.93
N LYS A 103 11.26 -6.41 20.87
CA LYS A 103 9.94 -7.00 20.78
C LYS A 103 8.86 -5.94 20.69
N VAL A 104 7.93 -6.16 19.79
CA VAL A 104 6.72 -5.36 19.65
C VAL A 104 5.51 -6.27 19.82
N SER A 105 4.54 -5.83 20.63
CA SER A 105 3.30 -6.56 20.89
C SER A 105 2.10 -5.82 20.31
N PRO A 106 1.58 -6.22 19.11
CA PRO A 106 0.39 -5.63 18.55
C PRO A 106 -0.83 -5.84 19.44
N LYS A 107 -1.63 -4.78 19.64
CA LYS A 107 -2.88 -4.80 20.38
C LYS A 107 -4.04 -4.51 19.45
N ALA A 108 -5.16 -5.17 19.65
CA ALA A 108 -6.34 -4.95 18.82
C ALA A 108 -6.84 -3.49 18.90
N GLY A 109 -7.48 -3.04 17.84
CA GLY A 109 -8.09 -1.72 17.83
C GLY A 109 -9.08 -1.56 18.98
N GLY A 110 -8.91 -0.50 19.75
CA GLY A 110 -9.71 -0.23 20.95
C GLY A 110 -9.03 -0.61 22.27
N GLU A 111 -7.93 -1.38 22.27
CA GLU A 111 -7.24 -1.74 23.51
C GLU A 111 -6.36 -0.60 24.05
N LEU A 112 -5.56 0.02 23.20
CA LEU A 112 -4.66 1.14 23.59
C LEU A 112 -5.20 2.50 23.13
N ALA A 113 -5.92 2.52 22.03
CA ALA A 113 -6.51 3.72 21.44
C ALA A 113 -7.77 3.37 20.64
N PRO A 114 -8.73 4.31 20.48
CA PRO A 114 -9.78 4.13 19.50
C PRO A 114 -9.17 3.80 18.11
N PRO A 115 -9.77 2.90 17.32
CA PRO A 115 -9.13 2.38 16.11
C PRO A 115 -8.75 3.43 15.05
N LEU A 116 -9.43 4.58 15.03
CA LEU A 116 -9.18 5.68 14.09
C LEU A 116 -8.27 6.77 14.67
N GLU A 117 -7.70 6.56 15.87
CA GLU A 117 -6.90 7.55 16.60
C GLU A 117 -5.44 7.12 16.80
N VAL A 118 -4.97 6.08 16.08
CA VAL A 118 -3.63 5.53 16.29
C VAL A 118 -2.53 6.56 16.05
N LEU A 119 -2.60 7.37 14.95
CA LEU A 119 -1.63 8.44 14.73
C LEU A 119 -1.61 9.43 15.90
N ASN A 120 -2.78 9.81 16.43
CA ASN A 120 -2.88 10.80 17.50
C ASN A 120 -2.17 10.34 18.76
N VAL A 121 -2.34 9.08 19.17
CA VAL A 121 -1.69 8.55 20.38
C VAL A 121 -0.19 8.31 20.20
N VAL A 122 0.29 8.11 18.96
CA VAL A 122 1.73 8.06 18.65
C VAL A 122 2.33 9.46 18.64
N GLU A 123 1.65 10.44 18.01
CA GLU A 123 2.04 11.84 17.98
C GLU A 123 2.14 12.44 19.40
N ASP A 124 1.17 12.13 20.27
CA ASP A 124 1.13 12.58 21.66
C ASP A 124 2.13 11.83 22.56
N GLY A 125 2.80 10.79 22.07
CA GLY A 125 3.74 9.96 22.82
C GLY A 125 3.08 9.05 23.86
N ALA A 126 1.74 8.86 23.80
CA ALA A 126 1.04 7.93 24.69
C ALA A 126 1.34 6.47 24.34
N VAL A 127 1.62 6.19 23.07
CA VAL A 127 2.12 4.90 22.54
C VAL A 127 3.33 5.20 21.66
N LYS A 128 4.33 4.32 21.70
CA LYS A 128 5.58 4.54 20.94
C LYS A 128 5.46 4.19 19.45
N ILE A 129 4.59 3.25 19.14
CA ILE A 129 4.45 2.65 17.82
C ILE A 129 2.98 2.31 17.53
N GLY A 130 2.56 2.52 16.29
CA GLY A 130 1.21 2.16 15.82
C GLY A 130 1.23 1.48 14.45
N HIS A 131 0.16 0.78 14.11
CA HIS A 131 -0.08 0.22 12.77
C HIS A 131 -1.49 0.59 12.30
N THR A 132 -1.57 1.34 11.21
CA THR A 132 -2.82 1.99 10.76
C THR A 132 -2.85 2.25 9.27
N ALA A 133 -3.96 2.78 8.77
CA ALA A 133 -4.08 3.36 7.44
C ALA A 133 -4.04 4.88 7.54
N SER A 134 -3.09 5.51 6.88
CA SER A 134 -2.84 6.95 7.02
C SER A 134 -4.00 7.83 6.54
N TYR A 135 -4.81 7.38 5.60
CA TYR A 135 -5.96 8.15 5.12
C TYR A 135 -7.06 8.38 6.20
N TYR A 136 -7.03 7.66 7.32
CA TYR A 136 -7.92 7.97 8.44
C TYR A 136 -7.69 9.37 9.02
N TYR A 137 -6.54 9.95 8.72
CA TYR A 137 -6.11 11.25 9.24
C TYR A 137 -6.15 12.38 8.22
N THR A 138 -6.88 12.20 7.10
CA THR A 138 -7.07 13.27 6.10
C THR A 138 -7.72 14.53 6.68
N GLY A 139 -8.44 14.40 7.80
CA GLY A 139 -8.94 15.55 8.57
C GLY A 139 -7.85 16.36 9.30
N LYS A 140 -6.66 15.78 9.54
CA LYS A 140 -5.47 16.50 10.06
C LYS A 140 -4.65 17.11 8.93
N SER A 141 -4.44 16.34 7.87
CA SER A 141 -3.84 16.80 6.62
C SER A 141 -4.20 15.86 5.48
N PRO A 142 -4.60 16.38 4.32
CA PRO A 142 -4.88 15.57 3.14
C PRO A 142 -3.65 14.79 2.63
N VAL A 143 -2.43 15.24 2.95
CA VAL A 143 -1.17 14.56 2.59
C VAL A 143 -1.13 13.11 3.07
N THR A 144 -1.79 12.81 4.19
CA THR A 144 -1.84 11.45 4.73
C THR A 144 -2.48 10.44 3.77
N ALA A 145 -3.30 10.88 2.82
CA ALA A 145 -3.88 10.00 1.81
C ALA A 145 -2.84 9.32 0.91
N PHE A 146 -1.71 9.99 0.61
CA PHE A 146 -0.65 9.42 -0.23
C PHE A 146 0.00 8.17 0.37
N GLY A 147 0.05 8.09 1.69
CA GLY A 147 0.60 6.92 2.39
C GLY A 147 -0.26 5.67 2.24
N THR A 148 -1.56 5.82 2.01
CA THR A 148 -2.47 4.67 1.81
C THR A 148 -2.88 4.54 0.35
N ALA A 149 -3.80 5.38 -0.15
CA ALA A 149 -4.29 5.33 -1.52
C ALA A 149 -4.94 6.64 -1.95
N LEU A 150 -4.83 6.94 -3.24
CA LEU A 150 -5.63 7.95 -3.92
C LEU A 150 -6.63 7.26 -4.87
N PRO A 151 -7.85 7.80 -5.01
CA PRO A 151 -8.83 7.25 -5.94
C PRO A 151 -8.28 7.21 -7.38
N PHE A 152 -8.51 6.10 -8.10
CA PHE A 152 -7.95 5.80 -9.43
C PHE A 152 -6.42 5.93 -9.50
N GLY A 153 -5.75 5.81 -8.36
CA GLY A 153 -4.32 5.97 -8.22
C GLY A 153 -3.51 4.72 -8.56
N LEU A 154 -2.50 4.49 -7.76
CA LEU A 154 -1.53 3.41 -7.95
C LEU A 154 -2.06 2.08 -7.42
N ASN A 155 -1.90 1.00 -8.18
CA ASN A 155 -2.08 -0.34 -7.63
C ASN A 155 -0.92 -0.71 -6.70
N SER A 156 -1.03 -1.85 -6.00
CA SER A 156 -0.05 -2.27 -4.97
C SER A 156 1.39 -2.28 -5.46
N ARG A 157 1.63 -2.79 -6.68
CA ARG A 157 2.97 -2.83 -7.25
C ARG A 157 3.47 -1.43 -7.63
N GLN A 158 2.60 -0.58 -8.16
CA GLN A 158 2.90 0.80 -8.51
C GLN A 158 3.14 1.65 -7.26
N GLN A 159 2.32 1.46 -6.22
CA GLN A 159 2.46 2.15 -4.94
C GLN A 159 3.81 1.81 -4.28
N ASN A 160 4.16 0.53 -4.23
CA ASN A 160 5.47 0.11 -3.75
C ASN A 160 6.62 0.69 -4.57
N SER A 161 6.46 0.77 -5.90
CA SER A 161 7.48 1.36 -6.76
C SER A 161 7.64 2.86 -6.51
N TRP A 162 6.53 3.58 -6.26
CA TRP A 162 6.57 4.99 -5.92
C TRP A 162 7.22 5.22 -4.56
N LEU A 163 6.80 4.45 -3.55
CA LEU A 163 7.31 4.60 -2.19
C LEU A 163 8.80 4.28 -2.10
N TYR A 164 9.25 3.14 -2.64
CA TYR A 164 10.63 2.68 -2.43
C TYR A 164 11.66 3.20 -3.44
N GLU A 165 11.24 3.57 -4.66
CA GLU A 165 12.14 3.95 -5.76
C GLU A 165 11.74 5.26 -6.44
N GLY A 166 10.52 5.74 -6.20
CA GLY A 166 9.96 6.96 -6.80
C GLY A 166 10.10 8.20 -5.93
N GLY A 167 10.75 8.10 -4.77
CA GLY A 167 10.93 9.21 -3.82
C GLY A 167 9.73 9.45 -2.88
N GLY A 168 8.65 8.68 -3.02
CA GLY A 168 7.43 8.89 -2.24
C GLY A 168 7.61 8.67 -0.74
N LEU A 169 8.41 7.68 -0.34
CA LEU A 169 8.68 7.40 1.07
C LEU A 169 9.43 8.56 1.75
N GLU A 170 10.45 9.08 1.09
CA GLU A 170 11.24 10.21 1.61
C GLU A 170 10.37 11.46 1.80
N LEU A 171 9.58 11.83 0.79
CA LEU A 171 8.63 12.95 0.88
C LEU A 171 7.64 12.79 2.04
N LEU A 172 7.08 11.60 2.22
CA LEU A 172 6.14 11.35 3.31
C LEU A 172 6.83 11.35 4.67
N GLN A 173 8.03 10.78 4.80
CA GLN A 173 8.77 10.75 6.05
C GLN A 173 9.17 12.17 6.49
N GLU A 174 9.62 13.02 5.58
CA GLU A 174 9.90 14.43 5.87
C GLU A 174 8.64 15.14 6.37
N PHE A 175 7.53 14.99 5.66
CA PHE A 175 6.24 15.59 6.05
C PHE A 175 5.77 15.11 7.42
N TYR A 176 5.80 13.78 7.68
CA TYR A 176 5.36 13.23 8.96
C TYR A 176 6.26 13.65 10.13
N ALA A 177 7.57 13.69 9.90
CA ALA A 177 8.51 14.15 10.91
C ALA A 177 8.28 15.63 11.29
N GLU A 178 8.04 16.48 10.31
CA GLU A 178 7.79 17.92 10.53
C GLU A 178 6.40 18.16 11.15
N LYS A 179 5.36 17.53 10.59
CA LYS A 179 3.98 17.84 10.92
C LYS A 179 3.49 17.15 12.19
N PHE A 180 3.85 15.88 12.37
CA PHE A 180 3.32 15.00 13.40
C PHE A 180 4.38 14.52 14.40
N ARG A 181 5.65 14.83 14.20
CA ARG A 181 6.73 14.27 15.02
C ARG A 181 6.72 12.73 15.04
N VAL A 182 6.42 12.13 13.90
CA VAL A 182 6.32 10.69 13.66
C VAL A 182 7.14 10.33 12.43
N ILE A 183 7.75 9.16 12.44
CA ILE A 183 8.28 8.53 11.22
C ILE A 183 7.39 7.37 10.84
N GLN A 184 7.14 7.17 9.55
CA GLN A 184 6.29 6.11 9.06
C GLN A 184 7.04 5.19 8.07
N PHE A 185 6.60 3.92 8.00
CA PHE A 185 7.11 2.92 7.08
C PHE A 185 5.95 2.11 6.48
N PRO A 186 5.96 1.84 5.16
CA PRO A 186 5.01 0.90 4.55
C PRO A 186 5.16 -0.48 5.17
N ALA A 187 4.11 -0.96 5.85
CA ALA A 187 4.13 -2.20 6.63
C ALA A 187 2.88 -3.07 6.43
N GLY A 188 2.22 -2.90 5.32
CA GLY A 188 1.08 -3.70 4.88
C GLY A 188 0.55 -3.19 3.54
N ASN A 189 -0.10 -4.07 2.79
CA ASN A 189 -0.84 -3.71 1.59
C ASN A 189 -1.97 -4.71 1.40
N THR A 190 -3.17 -4.23 1.07
CA THR A 190 -4.33 -5.11 0.92
C THR A 190 -4.49 -5.71 -0.48
N GLY A 191 -3.68 -5.29 -1.43
CA GLY A 191 -4.00 -5.52 -2.83
C GLY A 191 -5.14 -4.59 -3.29
N VAL A 192 -5.67 -4.81 -4.49
CA VAL A 192 -6.85 -4.08 -4.95
C VAL A 192 -8.06 -4.47 -4.10
N GLN A 193 -8.82 -3.46 -3.68
CA GLN A 193 -10.03 -3.71 -2.89
C GLN A 193 -11.28 -3.90 -3.75
N MET A 194 -12.32 -4.46 -3.13
CA MET A 194 -13.65 -4.53 -3.72
C MET A 194 -14.40 -3.21 -3.56
N GLY A 195 -15.41 -3.02 -4.41
CA GLY A 195 -16.29 -1.85 -4.40
C GLY A 195 -17.33 -1.85 -3.27
N GLY A 196 -17.25 -2.81 -2.33
CA GLY A 196 -18.06 -2.84 -1.11
C GLY A 196 -19.46 -3.40 -1.27
N TRP A 197 -20.19 -3.32 -0.18
CA TRP A 197 -21.49 -3.93 0.07
C TRP A 197 -22.60 -2.89 0.06
N PHE A 198 -23.68 -3.20 -0.64
CA PHE A 198 -24.82 -2.30 -0.79
C PHE A 198 -26.11 -3.06 -0.47
N SER A 199 -27.00 -2.41 0.31
CA SER A 199 -28.35 -2.93 0.60
C SER A 199 -29.30 -2.78 -0.59
N LYS A 200 -28.97 -1.89 -1.55
CA LYS A 200 -29.74 -1.58 -2.74
C LYS A 200 -28.85 -1.71 -3.98
N GLU A 201 -29.44 -2.07 -5.09
CA GLU A 201 -28.75 -2.11 -6.37
C GLU A 201 -28.45 -0.70 -6.87
N ILE A 202 -27.26 -0.49 -7.42
CA ILE A 202 -26.79 0.76 -8.03
C ILE A 202 -26.73 0.54 -9.53
N ASN A 203 -27.63 1.18 -10.26
CA ASN A 203 -27.75 1.08 -11.71
C ASN A 203 -27.24 2.32 -12.44
N SER A 204 -27.03 3.43 -11.71
CA SER A 204 -26.58 4.71 -12.24
C SER A 204 -26.06 5.63 -11.14
N VAL A 205 -25.39 6.72 -11.52
CA VAL A 205 -24.97 7.79 -10.60
C VAL A 205 -26.14 8.34 -9.78
N ALA A 206 -27.35 8.34 -10.31
CA ALA A 206 -28.53 8.87 -9.61
C ALA A 206 -28.86 8.05 -8.35
N ASP A 207 -28.54 6.75 -8.32
CA ASP A 207 -28.81 5.85 -7.20
C ASP A 207 -27.86 6.08 -6.02
N LEU A 208 -26.76 6.80 -6.22
CA LEU A 208 -25.82 7.19 -5.18
C LEU A 208 -26.35 8.33 -4.30
N ARG A 209 -27.26 9.16 -4.83
CA ARG A 209 -27.75 10.35 -4.12
C ARG A 209 -28.51 9.99 -2.86
N GLY A 210 -28.03 10.54 -1.73
CA GLY A 210 -28.64 10.32 -0.42
C GLY A 210 -28.34 8.95 0.19
N LEU A 211 -27.57 8.10 -0.48
CA LEU A 211 -27.07 6.83 0.07
C LEU A 211 -26.19 7.14 1.29
N ARG A 212 -26.40 6.43 2.38
CA ARG A 212 -25.55 6.53 3.57
C ARG A 212 -24.47 5.44 3.47
N MET A 213 -23.21 5.83 3.36
CA MET A 213 -22.14 4.89 3.14
C MET A 213 -20.99 5.10 4.11
N ARG A 214 -20.46 4.00 4.64
CA ARG A 214 -19.16 4.00 5.31
C ARG A 214 -18.08 3.90 4.25
N ILE A 215 -17.23 4.92 4.17
CA ILE A 215 -16.05 4.94 3.32
C ILE A 215 -15.07 6.00 3.85
N PRO A 216 -13.79 5.67 4.12
CA PRO A 216 -12.78 6.62 4.58
C PRO A 216 -12.04 7.32 3.43
N GLY A 217 -11.12 8.20 3.79
CA GLY A 217 -10.14 8.80 2.90
C GLY A 217 -10.75 9.68 1.81
N LEU A 218 -9.97 9.90 0.74
CA LEU A 218 -10.42 10.72 -0.39
C LEU A 218 -11.51 10.03 -1.21
N GLY A 219 -11.58 8.69 -1.18
CA GLY A 219 -12.72 7.97 -1.79
C GLY A 219 -14.06 8.41 -1.21
N GLY A 220 -14.11 8.63 0.11
CA GLY A 220 -15.29 9.20 0.77
C GLY A 220 -15.64 10.58 0.26
N GLN A 221 -14.68 11.48 0.13
CA GLN A 221 -14.89 12.83 -0.38
C GLN A 221 -15.37 12.84 -1.85
N VAL A 222 -14.85 11.92 -2.68
CA VAL A 222 -15.37 11.74 -4.05
C VAL A 222 -16.83 11.27 -4.02
N MET A 223 -17.17 10.31 -3.16
CA MET A 223 -18.56 9.84 -3.01
C MET A 223 -19.50 10.96 -2.52
N GLU A 224 -19.01 11.86 -1.64
CA GLU A 224 -19.78 13.06 -1.24
C GLU A 224 -20.07 13.99 -2.42
N LYS A 225 -19.08 14.21 -3.31
CA LYS A 225 -19.32 14.98 -4.57
C LYS A 225 -20.37 14.32 -5.47
N LEU A 226 -20.54 13.01 -5.40
CA LEU A 226 -21.58 12.26 -6.12
C LEU A 226 -22.92 12.21 -5.37
N GLY A 227 -23.01 12.84 -4.19
CA GLY A 227 -24.22 12.99 -3.42
C GLY A 227 -24.47 11.91 -2.35
N VAL A 228 -23.47 11.14 -2.01
CA VAL A 228 -23.50 10.15 -0.91
C VAL A 228 -23.34 10.86 0.44
N ASN A 229 -24.06 10.39 1.46
CA ASN A 229 -23.84 10.80 2.85
C ASN A 229 -22.79 9.89 3.48
N VAL A 230 -21.56 10.37 3.55
CA VAL A 230 -20.41 9.58 3.99
C VAL A 230 -20.24 9.60 5.50
N GLN A 231 -19.85 8.46 6.07
CA GLN A 231 -19.48 8.30 7.48
C GLN A 231 -18.18 7.49 7.56
N VAL A 232 -17.31 7.84 8.50
CA VAL A 232 -16.12 7.05 8.80
C VAL A 232 -16.34 6.34 10.13
N ILE A 233 -16.45 5.00 10.06
CA ILE A 233 -16.69 4.12 11.21
C ILE A 233 -15.58 3.07 11.25
N ALA A 234 -15.17 2.67 12.45
CA ALA A 234 -14.18 1.61 12.65
C ALA A 234 -14.67 0.25 12.09
N GLY A 235 -13.73 -0.58 11.58
CA GLY A 235 -14.08 -1.84 10.92
C GLY A 235 -14.97 -2.77 11.73
N GLY A 236 -14.73 -2.90 13.04
CA GLY A 236 -15.52 -3.73 13.93
C GLY A 236 -16.98 -3.28 14.16
N GLU A 237 -17.34 -2.06 13.76
CA GLU A 237 -18.67 -1.47 13.93
C GLU A 237 -19.53 -1.51 12.67
N ILE A 238 -18.92 -1.79 11.50
CA ILE A 238 -19.57 -1.70 10.18
C ILE A 238 -20.74 -2.68 10.06
N PHE A 239 -20.56 -3.94 10.48
CA PHE A 239 -21.61 -4.96 10.38
C PHE A 239 -22.88 -4.51 11.09
N GLN A 240 -22.77 -4.01 12.31
CA GLN A 240 -23.92 -3.56 13.08
C GLN A 240 -24.57 -2.33 12.42
N ALA A 241 -23.80 -1.41 11.88
CA ALA A 241 -24.32 -0.23 11.19
C ALA A 241 -25.12 -0.60 9.91
N LEU A 242 -24.64 -1.59 9.13
CA LEU A 242 -25.35 -2.15 7.98
C LEU A 242 -26.61 -2.91 8.44
N GLN A 243 -26.50 -3.79 9.44
CA GLN A 243 -27.60 -4.63 9.90
C GLN A 243 -28.77 -3.81 10.47
N THR A 244 -28.47 -2.71 11.18
CA THR A 244 -29.49 -1.80 11.72
C THR A 244 -30.03 -0.80 10.71
N GLY A 245 -29.45 -0.76 9.51
CA GLY A 245 -29.80 0.24 8.50
C GLY A 245 -29.38 1.67 8.90
N THR A 246 -28.38 1.83 9.77
CA THR A 246 -27.75 3.12 10.05
C THR A 246 -27.00 3.62 8.81
N ILE A 247 -26.37 2.70 8.07
CA ILE A 247 -25.81 2.91 6.75
C ILE A 247 -26.45 1.97 5.73
N ASP A 248 -26.47 2.37 4.48
CA ASP A 248 -27.01 1.60 3.34
C ASP A 248 -25.92 0.83 2.58
N ALA A 249 -24.68 1.27 2.73
CA ALA A 249 -23.52 0.68 2.06
C ALA A 249 -22.25 0.83 2.91
N ALA A 250 -21.28 -0.06 2.67
CA ALA A 250 -19.96 0.03 3.27
C ALA A 250 -18.93 -0.66 2.38
N GLU A 251 -17.71 -0.11 2.35
CA GLU A 251 -16.52 -0.81 1.90
C GLU A 251 -15.68 -1.26 3.11
N TRP A 252 -14.80 -2.24 2.89
CA TRP A 252 -13.77 -2.62 3.86
C TRP A 252 -12.50 -2.99 3.11
N VAL A 253 -12.30 -4.26 2.73
CA VAL A 253 -11.13 -4.69 1.96
C VAL A 253 -11.54 -5.57 0.79
N GLY A 254 -12.01 -6.78 1.09
CA GLY A 254 -12.27 -7.77 0.08
C GLY A 254 -12.87 -9.05 0.65
N PRO A 255 -13.08 -10.07 -0.20
CA PRO A 255 -13.95 -11.20 0.10
C PRO A 255 -13.66 -11.90 1.43
N TYR A 256 -12.38 -12.10 1.74
CA TYR A 256 -11.99 -12.87 2.93
C TYR A 256 -12.30 -12.13 4.25
N ASP A 257 -11.89 -10.88 4.35
CA ASP A 257 -12.17 -10.07 5.53
C ASP A 257 -13.64 -9.73 5.65
N ASP A 258 -14.28 -9.37 4.53
CA ASP A 258 -15.69 -8.99 4.48
C ASP A 258 -16.58 -10.16 4.91
N GLN A 259 -16.25 -11.40 4.50
CA GLN A 259 -16.92 -12.61 4.93
C GLN A 259 -16.77 -12.84 6.44
N LYS A 260 -15.57 -12.62 6.99
CA LYS A 260 -15.31 -12.74 8.43
C LYS A 260 -16.06 -11.70 9.26
N LEU A 261 -16.24 -10.51 8.70
CA LEU A 261 -17.03 -9.45 9.32
C LEU A 261 -18.54 -9.67 9.16
N GLY A 262 -18.97 -10.64 8.34
CA GLY A 262 -20.37 -11.03 8.21
C GLY A 262 -21.20 -10.16 7.26
N PHE A 263 -20.60 -9.36 6.40
CA PHE A 263 -21.31 -8.37 5.57
C PHE A 263 -22.34 -8.99 4.64
N GLN A 264 -22.13 -10.25 4.19
CA GLN A 264 -23.08 -11.04 3.40
C GLN A 264 -24.43 -11.32 4.10
N ASP A 265 -24.48 -11.15 5.41
CA ASP A 265 -25.72 -11.30 6.19
C ASP A 265 -26.45 -9.96 6.41
N ALA A 266 -25.82 -8.83 6.05
CA ALA A 266 -26.37 -7.49 6.22
C ALA A 266 -26.66 -6.77 4.87
N ALA A 267 -25.93 -7.11 3.80
CA ALA A 267 -26.11 -6.53 2.47
C ALA A 267 -26.01 -7.59 1.39
N ARG A 268 -26.74 -7.41 0.28
CA ARG A 268 -26.86 -8.41 -0.78
C ARG A 268 -25.93 -8.16 -1.96
N PHE A 269 -25.75 -6.89 -2.35
CA PHE A 269 -25.03 -6.53 -3.56
C PHE A 269 -23.57 -6.25 -3.23
N TYR A 270 -22.65 -6.97 -3.88
CA TYR A 270 -21.22 -6.82 -3.71
C TYR A 270 -20.60 -6.29 -5.00
N TYR A 271 -20.10 -5.06 -4.92
CA TYR A 271 -19.63 -4.33 -6.11
C TYR A 271 -18.12 -4.46 -6.33
N TYR A 272 -17.70 -4.26 -7.57
CA TYR A 272 -16.31 -4.14 -7.99
C TYR A 272 -16.16 -3.20 -9.20
N PRO A 273 -14.94 -2.66 -9.44
CA PRO A 273 -13.76 -2.66 -8.56
C PRO A 273 -13.85 -1.59 -7.47
N GLY A 274 -13.04 -1.71 -6.42
CA GLY A 274 -12.81 -0.63 -5.44
C GLY A 274 -11.89 0.45 -6.01
N TRP A 275 -12.40 1.30 -6.86
CA TRP A 275 -11.66 2.32 -7.58
C TRP A 275 -11.00 3.38 -6.67
N TRP A 276 -11.49 3.50 -5.45
CA TRP A 276 -10.93 4.39 -4.42
C TRP A 276 -9.65 3.85 -3.78
N GLU A 277 -9.43 2.52 -3.84
CA GLU A 277 -8.28 1.84 -3.22
C GLU A 277 -7.71 0.74 -4.13
N PRO A 278 -7.00 1.14 -5.23
CA PRO A 278 -6.42 0.16 -6.16
C PRO A 278 -5.27 -0.66 -5.58
N GLY A 279 -4.66 -0.17 -4.47
CA GLY A 279 -3.54 -0.85 -3.80
C GLY A 279 -3.14 -0.14 -2.52
N PRO A 280 -4.05 -0.06 -1.52
CA PRO A 280 -3.79 0.71 -0.31
C PRO A 280 -2.65 0.10 0.51
N THR A 281 -1.72 0.97 0.91
CA THR A 281 -0.62 0.65 1.81
C THR A 281 -1.02 0.99 3.24
N LEU A 282 -0.58 0.17 4.17
CA LEU A 282 -0.72 0.40 5.60
C LEU A 282 0.63 0.72 6.21
N GLU A 283 0.63 1.46 7.30
CA GLU A 283 1.86 2.02 7.86
C GLU A 283 2.11 1.53 9.28
N VAL A 284 3.37 1.24 9.58
CA VAL A 284 3.92 1.34 10.93
C VAL A 284 4.34 2.79 11.14
N GLN A 285 3.88 3.38 12.23
CA GLN A 285 4.16 4.74 12.65
C GLN A 285 4.88 4.72 14.00
N ILE A 286 6.01 5.42 14.12
CA ILE A 286 6.84 5.46 15.34
C ILE A 286 7.05 6.92 15.73
N GLY A 287 6.90 7.26 17.02
CA GLY A 287 7.24 8.58 17.53
C GLY A 287 8.67 8.95 17.15
N LEU A 288 8.88 10.15 16.59
CA LEU A 288 10.19 10.55 16.05
C LEU A 288 11.28 10.52 17.12
N GLY A 289 10.97 10.97 18.34
CA GLY A 289 11.93 10.91 19.44
C GLY A 289 12.29 9.48 19.86
N GLU A 290 11.38 8.54 19.76
CA GLU A 290 11.64 7.12 20.02
C GLU A 290 12.50 6.51 18.91
N TRP A 291 12.23 6.87 17.65
CA TRP A 291 12.99 6.45 16.49
C TRP A 291 14.45 6.91 16.55
N GLU A 292 14.67 8.19 16.85
CA GLU A 292 16.01 8.80 16.94
C GLU A 292 16.88 8.18 18.06
N GLN A 293 16.25 7.61 19.09
CA GLN A 293 16.95 6.93 20.18
C GLN A 293 17.27 5.46 19.88
N LEU A 294 16.67 4.88 18.82
CA LEU A 294 16.97 3.50 18.46
C LEU A 294 18.41 3.37 17.93
N PRO A 295 19.17 2.36 18.36
CA PRO A 295 20.43 2.02 17.72
C PRO A 295 20.26 1.76 16.23
N SER A 296 21.20 2.19 15.37
CA SER A 296 21.12 2.00 13.91
C SER A 296 20.83 0.55 13.47
N PRO A 297 21.34 -0.52 14.13
CA PRO A 297 20.94 -1.90 13.80
C PRO A 297 19.44 -2.15 14.01
N TYR A 298 18.80 -1.52 15.02
CA TYR A 298 17.37 -1.66 15.25
C TYR A 298 16.54 -0.87 14.25
N GLN A 299 17.00 0.33 13.87
CA GLN A 299 16.36 1.10 12.79
C GLN A 299 16.34 0.28 11.48
N ARG A 300 17.47 -0.30 11.09
CA ARG A 300 17.51 -1.17 9.89
C ARG A 300 16.64 -2.42 10.03
N ALA A 301 16.51 -2.98 11.23
CA ALA A 301 15.62 -4.13 11.48
C ALA A 301 14.15 -3.74 11.35
N VAL A 302 13.74 -2.56 11.84
CA VAL A 302 12.40 -2.00 11.67
C VAL A 302 12.06 -1.82 10.18
N GLU A 303 12.94 -1.21 9.40
CA GLU A 303 12.74 -1.03 7.95
C GLU A 303 12.58 -2.38 7.23
N ALA A 304 13.39 -3.37 7.57
CA ALA A 304 13.32 -4.70 6.99
C ALA A 304 12.02 -5.43 7.39
N ALA A 305 11.62 -5.33 8.67
CA ALA A 305 10.38 -5.90 9.18
C ALA A 305 9.14 -5.25 8.52
N ALA A 306 9.15 -3.93 8.31
CA ALA A 306 8.08 -3.22 7.63
C ALA A 306 7.92 -3.71 6.18
N LYS A 307 9.03 -3.85 5.43
CA LYS A 307 9.00 -4.41 4.06
C LYS A 307 8.50 -5.85 4.03
N ALA A 308 8.87 -6.68 5.01
CA ALA A 308 8.38 -8.05 5.12
C ALA A 308 6.86 -8.10 5.38
N ALA A 309 6.35 -7.25 6.27
CA ALA A 309 4.93 -7.14 6.56
C ALA A 309 4.14 -6.63 5.34
N ASN A 310 4.66 -5.63 4.64
CA ASN A 310 4.05 -5.08 3.42
C ASN A 310 3.84 -6.15 2.35
N LEU A 311 4.89 -6.91 2.03
CA LEU A 311 4.81 -8.01 1.06
C LEU A 311 3.96 -9.18 1.57
N GLY A 312 4.14 -9.57 2.84
CA GLY A 312 3.46 -10.72 3.44
C GLY A 312 1.95 -10.55 3.51
N MET A 313 1.47 -9.40 3.92
CA MET A 313 0.03 -9.07 3.95
C MET A 313 -0.58 -9.13 2.55
N MET A 314 0.04 -8.47 1.56
CA MET A 314 -0.45 -8.46 0.18
C MET A 314 -0.54 -9.88 -0.38
N ALA A 315 0.51 -10.67 -0.25
CA ALA A 315 0.53 -12.05 -0.74
C ALA A 315 -0.55 -12.92 -0.06
N ARG A 316 -0.82 -12.68 1.23
CA ARG A 316 -1.89 -13.39 1.94
C ARG A 316 -3.27 -13.03 1.39
N TYR A 317 -3.57 -11.73 1.21
CA TYR A 317 -4.84 -11.30 0.62
C TYR A 317 -5.07 -11.89 -0.77
N ASP A 318 -4.08 -11.82 -1.65
CA ASP A 318 -4.17 -12.38 -3.01
C ASP A 318 -4.38 -13.89 -3.00
N ALA A 319 -3.83 -14.60 -2.01
CA ALA A 319 -3.98 -16.05 -1.88
C ALA A 319 -5.35 -16.48 -1.34
N VAL A 320 -5.96 -15.71 -0.41
CA VAL A 320 -7.20 -16.14 0.26
C VAL A 320 -8.47 -15.56 -0.34
N ASN A 321 -8.42 -14.37 -0.95
CA ASN A 321 -9.57 -13.70 -1.53
C ASN A 321 -10.29 -14.51 -2.63
N PRO A 322 -9.61 -15.21 -3.56
CA PRO A 322 -10.30 -15.96 -4.61
C PRO A 322 -11.22 -17.06 -4.08
N ALA A 323 -10.78 -17.80 -3.05
CA ALA A 323 -11.59 -18.85 -2.44
C ALA A 323 -12.77 -18.25 -1.68
N ALA A 324 -12.55 -17.20 -0.89
CA ALA A 324 -13.60 -16.51 -0.15
C ALA A 324 -14.65 -15.90 -1.09
N LEU A 325 -14.25 -15.32 -2.23
CA LEU A 325 -15.18 -14.80 -3.23
C LEU A 325 -16.07 -15.92 -3.80
N ALA A 326 -15.48 -17.06 -4.14
CA ALA A 326 -16.24 -18.21 -4.64
C ALA A 326 -17.26 -18.69 -3.59
N GLU A 327 -16.87 -18.83 -2.34
CA GLU A 327 -17.77 -19.22 -1.25
C GLU A 327 -18.92 -18.22 -1.05
N LEU A 328 -18.63 -16.92 -1.09
CA LEU A 328 -19.66 -15.86 -0.98
C LEU A 328 -20.69 -15.96 -2.11
N VAL A 329 -20.23 -16.10 -3.36
CA VAL A 329 -21.11 -16.21 -4.54
C VAL A 329 -21.90 -17.51 -4.51
N ASP A 330 -21.27 -18.65 -4.22
CA ASP A 330 -21.90 -19.97 -4.16
C ASP A 330 -22.92 -20.09 -3.03
N SER A 331 -22.82 -19.26 -2.00
CA SER A 331 -23.81 -19.20 -0.91
C SER A 331 -25.22 -18.83 -1.40
N GLY A 332 -25.34 -18.19 -2.54
CA GLY A 332 -26.59 -17.65 -3.10
C GLY A 332 -27.14 -16.43 -2.35
N LYS A 333 -26.43 -15.94 -1.34
CA LYS A 333 -26.82 -14.74 -0.57
C LYS A 333 -26.32 -13.45 -1.25
N VAL A 334 -25.26 -13.54 -2.03
CA VAL A 334 -24.49 -12.42 -2.58
C VAL A 334 -24.72 -12.30 -4.10
N GLU A 335 -24.96 -11.11 -4.56
CA GLU A 335 -24.98 -10.76 -5.98
C GLU A 335 -23.77 -9.89 -6.31
N LEU A 336 -22.81 -10.47 -7.02
CA LEU A 336 -21.63 -9.77 -7.52
C LEU A 336 -22.03 -8.85 -8.68
N ARG A 337 -21.64 -7.59 -8.63
CA ARG A 337 -21.99 -6.55 -9.61
C ARG A 337 -20.77 -5.69 -9.98
N PRO A 338 -20.53 -5.42 -11.26
CA PRO A 338 -19.65 -4.31 -11.64
C PRO A 338 -20.35 -2.99 -11.34
N PHE A 339 -19.56 -1.96 -10.98
CA PHE A 339 -20.11 -0.61 -11.03
C PHE A 339 -20.51 -0.23 -12.46
N PRO A 340 -21.65 0.47 -12.64
CA PRO A 340 -22.03 1.00 -13.94
C PRO A 340 -20.98 1.96 -14.53
N ASP A 341 -20.83 1.98 -15.85
CA ASP A 341 -19.85 2.82 -16.55
C ASP A 341 -20.01 4.31 -16.25
N ASP A 342 -21.26 4.77 -16.10
CA ASP A 342 -21.55 6.18 -15.74
C ASP A 342 -21.09 6.52 -14.33
N VAL A 343 -21.18 5.58 -13.38
CA VAL A 343 -20.65 5.73 -12.01
C VAL A 343 -19.13 5.80 -12.06
N MET A 344 -18.47 4.87 -12.79
CA MET A 344 -17.01 4.85 -12.92
C MET A 344 -16.49 6.15 -13.55
N GLN A 345 -17.15 6.63 -14.61
CA GLN A 345 -16.75 7.87 -15.28
C GLN A 345 -16.95 9.10 -14.39
N ALA A 346 -18.09 9.19 -13.70
CA ALA A 346 -18.39 10.30 -12.80
C ALA A 346 -17.40 10.32 -11.61
N ALA A 347 -17.10 9.14 -11.04
CA ALA A 347 -16.15 9.01 -9.95
C ALA A 347 -14.72 9.39 -10.37
N SER A 348 -14.28 8.97 -11.57
CA SER A 348 -12.97 9.32 -12.12
C SER A 348 -12.83 10.84 -12.31
N THR A 349 -13.86 11.48 -12.90
CA THR A 349 -13.86 12.93 -13.10
C THR A 349 -13.85 13.67 -11.77
N ALA A 350 -14.72 13.28 -10.83
CA ALA A 350 -14.79 13.90 -9.51
C ALA A 350 -13.51 13.68 -8.68
N SER A 351 -12.77 12.59 -8.93
CA SER A 351 -11.49 12.33 -8.27
C SER A 351 -10.41 13.31 -8.73
N GLU A 352 -10.26 13.53 -10.02
CA GLU A 352 -9.26 14.50 -10.52
C GLU A 352 -9.62 15.94 -10.09
N GLU A 353 -10.91 16.31 -10.14
CA GLU A 353 -11.38 17.60 -9.63
C GLU A 353 -11.07 17.79 -8.14
N LEU A 354 -11.30 16.75 -7.33
CA LEU A 354 -11.01 16.79 -5.89
C LEU A 354 -9.52 16.97 -5.61
N LEU A 355 -8.66 16.23 -6.32
CA LEU A 355 -7.21 16.35 -6.14
C LEU A 355 -6.71 17.76 -6.50
N ASP A 356 -7.27 18.37 -7.56
CA ASP A 356 -6.93 19.74 -7.96
C ASP A 356 -7.42 20.76 -6.93
N GLU A 357 -8.63 20.61 -6.39
CA GLU A 357 -9.18 21.46 -5.34
C GLU A 357 -8.31 21.39 -4.07
N ILE A 358 -7.97 20.20 -3.62
CA ILE A 358 -7.12 20.03 -2.43
C ILE A 358 -5.73 20.65 -2.65
N ALA A 359 -5.13 20.44 -3.83
CA ALA A 359 -3.82 21.00 -4.15
C ALA A 359 -3.83 22.54 -4.22
N ALA A 360 -4.96 23.14 -4.59
CA ALA A 360 -5.13 24.60 -4.59
C ALA A 360 -5.23 25.17 -3.16
N ASP A 361 -5.80 24.41 -2.24
CA ASP A 361 -6.06 24.84 -0.86
C ASP A 361 -4.93 24.45 0.12
N ASP A 362 -4.18 23.36 -0.17
CA ASP A 362 -3.11 22.82 0.67
C ASP A 362 -1.80 22.70 -0.15
N SER A 363 -0.84 23.57 0.17
CA SER A 363 0.45 23.62 -0.54
C SER A 363 1.31 22.36 -0.34
N ASP A 364 1.24 21.71 0.82
CA ASP A 364 2.00 20.51 1.11
C ASP A 364 1.45 19.35 0.28
N PHE A 365 0.12 19.25 0.17
CA PHE A 365 -0.51 18.28 -0.71
C PHE A 365 -0.14 18.54 -2.18
N GLY A 366 -0.21 19.79 -2.64
CA GLY A 366 0.15 20.16 -4.02
C GLY A 366 1.60 19.83 -4.37
N ALA A 367 2.54 20.04 -3.42
CA ALA A 367 3.96 19.75 -3.62
C ALA A 367 4.24 18.24 -3.79
N ILE A 368 3.41 17.37 -3.21
CA ILE A 368 3.53 15.90 -3.37
C ILE A 368 2.72 15.42 -4.57
N LEU A 369 1.57 16.04 -4.84
CA LEU A 369 0.67 15.62 -5.92
C LEU A 369 1.33 15.73 -7.30
N GLU A 370 2.09 16.79 -7.57
CA GLU A 370 2.74 17.00 -8.87
C GLU A 370 3.72 15.86 -9.22
N PRO A 371 4.76 15.56 -8.42
CA PRO A 371 5.67 14.45 -8.72
C PRO A 371 4.97 13.07 -8.65
N TRP A 372 3.92 12.91 -7.82
CA TRP A 372 3.14 11.69 -7.77
C TRP A 372 2.36 11.46 -9.09
N ARG A 373 1.73 12.49 -9.65
CA ARG A 373 1.02 12.41 -10.95
C ARG A 373 1.99 12.05 -12.08
N ASP A 374 3.14 12.69 -12.13
CA ASP A 374 4.17 12.38 -13.11
C ASP A 374 4.63 10.91 -13.02
N PHE A 375 4.78 10.40 -11.82
CA PHE A 375 5.12 8.99 -11.61
C PHE A 375 3.97 8.06 -12.00
N ARG A 376 2.73 8.38 -11.55
CA ARG A 376 1.51 7.61 -11.87
C ARG A 376 1.35 7.44 -13.38
N ASP A 377 1.41 8.52 -14.12
CA ASP A 377 1.14 8.49 -15.56
C ASP A 377 2.16 7.63 -16.30
N ARG A 378 3.44 7.74 -15.97
CA ARG A 378 4.51 6.91 -16.57
C ARG A 378 4.38 5.44 -16.21
N ILE A 379 4.10 5.11 -14.96
CA ILE A 379 4.02 3.72 -14.54
C ILE A 379 2.73 3.04 -15.00
N GLN A 380 1.63 3.79 -15.12
CA GLN A 380 0.38 3.28 -15.69
C GLN A 380 0.51 2.99 -17.18
N GLU A 381 1.19 3.86 -17.95
CA GLU A 381 1.51 3.58 -19.35
C GLU A 381 2.33 2.29 -19.50
N TRP A 382 3.39 2.15 -18.71
CA TRP A 382 4.21 0.92 -18.69
C TRP A 382 3.41 -0.32 -18.34
N HIS A 383 2.61 -0.28 -17.28
CA HIS A 383 1.79 -1.43 -16.87
C HIS A 383 0.68 -1.76 -17.87
N GLY A 384 0.14 -0.75 -18.55
CA GLY A 384 -0.83 -0.94 -19.65
C GLY A 384 -0.24 -1.77 -20.81
N LEU A 385 1.01 -1.47 -21.18
CA LEU A 385 1.72 -2.19 -22.24
C LEU A 385 2.22 -3.57 -21.81
N ALA A 386 2.67 -3.71 -20.57
CA ALA A 386 3.27 -4.95 -20.06
C ALA A 386 2.25 -5.84 -19.33
N GLU A 387 1.82 -5.42 -18.15
CA GLU A 387 1.02 -6.26 -17.23
C GLU A 387 -0.42 -6.47 -17.74
N ALA A 388 -1.10 -5.37 -18.07
CA ALA A 388 -2.50 -5.44 -18.48
C ALA A 388 -2.67 -6.22 -19.80
N ALA A 389 -1.71 -6.11 -20.72
CA ALA A 389 -1.75 -6.87 -21.96
C ALA A 389 -1.68 -8.39 -21.72
N VAL A 390 -0.82 -8.84 -20.77
CA VAL A 390 -0.72 -10.26 -20.40
C VAL A 390 -1.95 -10.72 -19.63
N ILE A 391 -2.42 -9.93 -18.65
CA ILE A 391 -3.61 -10.28 -17.86
C ILE A 391 -4.85 -10.41 -18.75
N ASN A 392 -5.08 -9.44 -19.63
CA ASN A 392 -6.23 -9.45 -20.54
C ASN A 392 -6.18 -10.62 -21.52
N PHE A 393 -4.98 -10.97 -22.02
CA PHE A 393 -4.82 -12.14 -22.87
C PHE A 393 -5.09 -13.45 -22.13
N ALA A 394 -4.64 -13.57 -20.88
CA ALA A 394 -4.86 -14.77 -20.08
C ALA A 394 -6.33 -14.94 -19.62
N ALA A 395 -7.10 -13.85 -19.54
CA ALA A 395 -8.50 -13.85 -19.14
C ALA A 395 -9.47 -14.04 -20.32
N SER A 396 -9.00 -13.98 -21.59
CA SER A 396 -9.79 -14.20 -22.81
C SER A 396 -9.83 -15.66 -23.22
#